data_9c88e077efae563f73f0a612c039df4a
#
_entry.id   9c88e077efae563f73f0a612c039df4a
#
_cell.length_a   1.000
_cell.length_b   1.000
_cell.length_c   1.000
_cell.angle_alpha   90.00
_cell.angle_beta   90.00
_cell.angle_gamma   90.00
#
_symmetry.space_group_name_H-M   'P 1'
#
loop_
_entity.id
_entity.type
_entity.pdbx_description
1 polymer ?
#
loop_
_entity_poly.entity_id
_entity_poly.type
_entity_poly.pdbx_seq_one_letter_code
_entity_poly.pdbx_strand_id
1 'polypeptide(L)'
;TAIIGTGPAGLSAALNLKIHNKSFIWIGSKNLSDKVTKAEQISNYPGFINASGDELNAAFQAQIAAMELPITEGMVNAIYPMGDHFALAIGADFAEAKTLILATGVAPGNVLPGEADLLGRGVSYCATCDGMLYKGKKIAVICGNPRFEHEVQYLAEIAEKVWYYMPYKNGPEFGGNTEKLGSRIVSLLSENGRLTGVALADGRELAVNGLFALRDAISLGTLLPGLETEGAHIKVDRGMATNVPGVFAAGDCTGRPYQYAKAVGEGNTAAHSVIEWLAKQ
;
A
#
# COMPACT_ATOMS: atom_id res chain seq x y z
N THR A 1 -4.79 12.99 12.64
CA THR A 1 -5.01 11.63 12.14
C THR A 1 -4.41 11.49 10.75
N ALA A 2 -3.79 10.34 10.43
CA ALA A 2 -3.49 9.99 9.05
C ALA A 2 -4.41 8.86 8.58
N ILE A 3 -5.05 9.05 7.41
CA ILE A 3 -5.88 8.04 6.75
C ILE A 3 -5.05 7.51 5.57
N ILE A 4 -4.78 6.21 5.53
CA ILE A 4 -3.93 5.57 4.54
C ILE A 4 -4.79 4.72 3.60
N GLY A 5 -4.99 5.21 2.40
CA GLY A 5 -5.83 4.61 1.36
C GLY A 5 -7.06 5.42 1.03
N THR A 6 -7.35 5.53 -0.28
CA THR A 6 -8.42 6.35 -0.84
C THR A 6 -9.59 5.54 -1.41
N GLY A 7 -9.72 4.29 -0.95
CA GLY A 7 -10.89 3.46 -1.22
C GLY A 7 -12.12 3.89 -0.40
N PRO A 8 -13.24 3.15 -0.53
CA PRO A 8 -14.50 3.49 0.16
C PRO A 8 -14.38 3.63 1.68
N ALA A 9 -13.51 2.83 2.33
CA ALA A 9 -13.26 2.94 3.77
C ALA A 9 -12.55 4.26 4.14
N GLY A 10 -11.49 4.61 3.40
CA GLY A 10 -10.76 5.87 3.62
C GLY A 10 -11.61 7.11 3.34
N LEU A 11 -12.43 7.07 2.28
CA LEU A 11 -13.40 8.13 1.98
C LEU A 11 -14.38 8.31 3.14
N SER A 12 -14.99 7.23 3.61
CA SER A 12 -15.94 7.29 4.73
C SER A 12 -15.28 7.84 5.99
N ALA A 13 -14.05 7.43 6.29
CA ALA A 13 -13.29 7.95 7.41
C ALA A 13 -13.02 9.45 7.25
N ALA A 14 -12.56 9.91 6.08
CA ALA A 14 -12.28 11.32 5.81
C ALA A 14 -13.52 12.20 5.94
N LEU A 15 -14.67 11.76 5.41
CA LEU A 15 -15.95 12.44 5.54
C LEU A 15 -16.33 12.65 7.02
N ASN A 16 -16.25 11.59 7.82
CA ASN A 16 -16.65 11.66 9.23
C ASN A 16 -15.68 12.54 10.03
N LEU A 17 -14.38 12.45 9.82
CA LEU A 17 -13.41 13.34 10.48
C LEU A 17 -13.64 14.80 10.08
N LYS A 18 -13.93 15.09 8.81
CA LYS A 18 -14.26 16.46 8.34
C LYS A 18 -15.50 17.00 9.02
N ILE A 19 -16.60 16.23 9.06
CA ILE A 19 -17.88 16.62 9.70
C ILE A 19 -17.67 16.93 11.19
N HIS A 20 -16.81 16.16 11.85
CA HIS A 20 -16.47 16.37 13.26
C HIS A 20 -15.34 17.40 13.48
N ASN A 21 -14.97 18.14 12.45
CA ASN A 21 -13.93 19.19 12.49
C ASN A 21 -12.60 18.70 13.08
N LYS A 22 -12.19 17.48 12.71
CA LYS A 22 -10.90 16.90 13.12
C LYS A 22 -9.86 17.08 12.01
N SER A 23 -8.65 17.47 12.40
CA SER A 23 -7.54 17.57 11.46
C SER A 23 -7.08 16.20 11.01
N PHE A 24 -6.89 16.02 9.71
CA PHE A 24 -6.35 14.81 9.14
C PHE A 24 -5.54 15.06 7.86
N ILE A 25 -4.65 14.14 7.55
CA ILE A 25 -4.03 13.96 6.24
C ILE A 25 -4.59 12.68 5.62
N TRP A 26 -5.03 12.74 4.36
CA TRP A 26 -5.59 11.61 3.65
C TRP A 26 -4.71 11.25 2.47
N ILE A 27 -4.06 10.06 2.54
CA ILE A 27 -2.96 9.68 1.67
C ILE A 27 -3.39 8.55 0.74
N GLY A 28 -3.12 8.71 -0.56
CA GLY A 28 -3.38 7.69 -1.57
C GLY A 28 -3.53 8.24 -2.98
N SER A 29 -4.25 7.54 -3.85
CA SER A 29 -4.50 7.94 -5.23
C SER A 29 -5.65 8.95 -5.32
N LYS A 30 -5.45 10.03 -6.11
CA LYS A 30 -6.53 10.97 -6.46
C LYS A 30 -7.63 10.33 -7.31
N ASN A 31 -7.31 9.26 -8.03
CA ASN A 31 -8.29 8.49 -8.80
C ASN A 31 -9.10 7.51 -7.94
N LEU A 32 -8.90 7.55 -6.63
CA LEU A 32 -9.51 6.68 -5.63
C LEU A 32 -9.08 5.22 -5.83
N SER A 33 -10.05 4.31 -5.97
CA SER A 33 -9.77 2.86 -6.00
C SER A 33 -10.08 2.27 -7.37
N ASP A 34 -9.06 1.72 -8.02
CA ASP A 34 -9.21 0.96 -9.27
C ASP A 34 -10.16 -0.24 -9.14
N LYS A 35 -10.33 -0.79 -7.91
CA LYS A 35 -11.30 -1.86 -7.69
C LYS A 35 -12.73 -1.40 -7.83
N VAL A 36 -13.01 -0.12 -7.53
CA VAL A 36 -14.33 0.47 -7.73
C VAL A 36 -14.58 0.67 -9.22
N THR A 37 -13.69 1.35 -9.94
CA THR A 37 -13.86 1.69 -11.37
C THR A 37 -13.95 0.45 -12.27
N LYS A 38 -13.27 -0.65 -11.92
CA LYS A 38 -13.31 -1.91 -12.68
C LYS A 38 -14.56 -2.76 -12.47
N ALA A 39 -15.47 -2.37 -11.57
CA ALA A 39 -16.71 -3.10 -11.35
C ALA A 39 -17.70 -2.83 -12.49
N GLU A 40 -18.09 -3.90 -13.22
CA GLU A 40 -19.05 -3.79 -14.31
C GLU A 40 -20.44 -3.39 -13.79
N GLN A 41 -20.88 -4.00 -12.69
CA GLN A 41 -22.19 -3.76 -12.08
C GLN A 41 -22.13 -3.91 -10.56
N ILE A 42 -22.71 -2.94 -9.86
CA ILE A 42 -22.82 -2.89 -8.40
C ILE A 42 -24.31 -2.84 -8.05
N SER A 43 -24.87 -3.98 -7.62
CA SER A 43 -26.31 -4.12 -7.30
C SER A 43 -26.60 -4.11 -5.80
N ASN A 44 -25.56 -4.15 -4.94
CA ASN A 44 -25.68 -4.32 -3.50
C ASN A 44 -25.14 -3.13 -2.68
N TYR A 45 -25.03 -1.95 -3.31
CA TYR A 45 -24.68 -0.72 -2.61
C TYR A 45 -25.96 0.10 -2.39
N PRO A 46 -26.40 0.33 -1.13
CA PRO A 46 -27.64 1.06 -0.84
C PRO A 46 -27.64 2.46 -1.45
N GLY A 47 -28.74 2.84 -2.08
CA GLY A 47 -28.90 4.13 -2.76
C GLY A 47 -28.50 4.13 -4.24
N PHE A 48 -27.87 3.04 -4.73
CA PHE A 48 -27.52 2.85 -6.13
C PHE A 48 -28.22 1.61 -6.69
N ILE A 49 -28.92 1.75 -7.79
CA ILE A 49 -29.61 0.65 -8.46
C ILE A 49 -28.81 0.24 -9.69
N ASN A 50 -28.13 -0.92 -9.61
CA ASN A 50 -27.32 -1.46 -10.70
C ASN A 50 -26.30 -0.45 -11.30
N ALA A 51 -25.65 0.31 -10.44
CA ALA A 51 -24.63 1.27 -10.88
C ALA A 51 -23.40 0.56 -11.44
N SER A 52 -22.76 1.17 -12.42
CA SER A 52 -21.37 0.80 -12.78
C SER A 52 -20.36 1.28 -11.75
N GLY A 53 -19.16 0.72 -11.79
CA GLY A 53 -18.07 1.21 -10.94
C GLY A 53 -17.70 2.66 -11.21
N ASP A 54 -17.80 3.08 -12.46
CA ASP A 54 -17.54 4.48 -12.86
C ASP A 54 -18.60 5.44 -12.28
N GLU A 55 -19.88 5.06 -12.30
CA GLU A 55 -20.95 5.87 -11.69
C GLU A 55 -20.78 6.00 -10.17
N LEU A 56 -20.42 4.93 -9.47
CA LEU A 56 -20.14 4.99 -8.03
C LEU A 56 -18.89 5.83 -7.75
N ASN A 57 -17.84 5.68 -8.55
CA ASN A 57 -16.61 6.47 -8.41
C ASN A 57 -16.87 7.96 -8.68
N ALA A 58 -17.68 8.30 -9.68
CA ALA A 58 -18.07 9.68 -9.97
C ALA A 58 -18.85 10.31 -8.81
N ALA A 59 -19.76 9.54 -8.16
CA ALA A 59 -20.47 10.00 -6.98
C ALA A 59 -19.52 10.27 -5.80
N PHE A 60 -18.52 9.40 -5.58
CA PHE A 60 -17.48 9.60 -4.57
C PHE A 60 -16.64 10.86 -4.86
N GLN A 61 -16.21 11.07 -6.11
CA GLN A 61 -15.47 12.26 -6.52
C GLN A 61 -16.28 13.54 -6.32
N ALA A 62 -17.58 13.52 -6.67
CA ALA A 62 -18.46 14.65 -6.44
C ALA A 62 -18.59 15.01 -4.95
N GLN A 63 -18.66 13.98 -4.08
CA GLN A 63 -18.74 14.20 -2.63
C GLN A 63 -17.41 14.74 -2.05
N ILE A 64 -16.26 14.24 -2.53
CA ILE A 64 -14.94 14.75 -2.18
C ILE A 64 -14.83 16.23 -2.52
N ALA A 65 -15.24 16.61 -3.74
CA ALA A 65 -15.21 18.00 -4.20
C ALA A 65 -16.14 18.89 -3.37
N ALA A 66 -17.39 18.45 -3.14
CA ALA A 66 -18.37 19.21 -2.36
C ALA A 66 -17.97 19.43 -0.90
N MET A 67 -17.23 18.48 -0.32
CA MET A 67 -16.74 18.54 1.06
C MET A 67 -15.32 19.10 1.17
N GLU A 68 -14.71 19.48 0.05
CA GLU A 68 -13.33 19.99 -0.02
C GLU A 68 -12.33 19.08 0.73
N LEU A 69 -12.36 17.77 0.44
CA LEU A 69 -11.48 16.80 1.08
C LEU A 69 -10.13 16.75 0.34
N PRO A 70 -9.03 17.18 0.97
CA PRO A 70 -7.71 17.14 0.31
C PRO A 70 -7.17 15.71 0.31
N ILE A 71 -6.72 15.23 -0.85
CA ILE A 71 -5.94 13.99 -0.98
C ILE A 71 -4.47 14.35 -1.20
N THR A 72 -3.62 13.86 -0.31
CA THR A 72 -2.17 13.85 -0.50
C THR A 72 -1.82 12.64 -1.37
N GLU A 73 -1.42 12.91 -2.62
CA GLU A 73 -1.07 11.85 -3.55
C GLU A 73 0.25 11.20 -3.14
N GLY A 74 0.24 9.89 -2.98
CA GLY A 74 1.42 9.14 -2.58
C GLY A 74 1.07 7.77 -1.97
N MET A 75 2.12 7.00 -1.71
CA MET A 75 2.03 5.71 -1.05
C MET A 75 2.84 5.76 0.24
N VAL A 76 2.23 5.34 1.35
CA VAL A 76 2.94 5.18 2.62
C VAL A 76 3.74 3.88 2.55
N ASN A 77 5.06 4.00 2.63
CA ASN A 77 5.98 2.86 2.48
C ASN A 77 6.35 2.23 3.82
N ALA A 78 6.38 3.03 4.88
CA ALA A 78 6.65 2.58 6.24
C ALA A 78 6.02 3.52 7.26
N ILE A 79 5.71 2.99 8.44
CA ILE A 79 5.20 3.72 9.59
C ILE A 79 6.09 3.42 10.79
N TYR A 80 6.58 4.47 11.43
CA TYR A 80 7.47 4.39 12.58
C TYR A 80 6.76 4.90 13.82
N PRO A 81 6.52 4.05 14.85
CA PRO A 81 6.04 4.52 16.14
C PRO A 81 7.11 5.39 16.83
N MET A 82 6.74 6.61 17.19
CA MET A 82 7.61 7.61 17.80
C MET A 82 7.25 7.92 19.28
N GLY A 83 6.53 6.99 19.91
CA GLY A 83 6.03 7.12 21.28
C GLY A 83 4.62 7.70 21.33
N ASP A 84 4.45 9.00 21.24
CA ASP A 84 3.16 9.71 21.31
C ASP A 84 2.53 9.99 19.94
N HIS A 85 3.23 9.69 18.86
CA HIS A 85 2.79 9.88 17.48
C HIS A 85 3.43 8.85 16.55
N PHE A 86 3.08 8.91 15.26
CA PHE A 86 3.63 8.08 14.19
C PHE A 86 4.25 8.97 13.12
N ALA A 87 5.45 8.60 12.65
CA ALA A 87 6.04 9.13 11.44
C ALA A 87 5.75 8.21 10.26
N LEU A 88 5.26 8.78 9.15
CA LEU A 88 4.88 8.06 7.94
C LEU A 88 5.84 8.45 6.81
N ALA A 89 6.51 7.48 6.21
CA ALA A 89 7.29 7.69 4.99
C ALA A 89 6.36 7.61 3.77
N ILE A 90 6.31 8.69 2.98
CA ILE A 90 5.46 8.84 1.78
C ILE A 90 6.38 9.13 0.59
N GLY A 91 6.86 8.07 -0.10
CA GLY A 91 7.93 8.25 -1.08
C GLY A 91 9.18 8.83 -0.42
N ALA A 92 9.64 10.00 -0.87
CA ALA A 92 10.78 10.73 -0.30
C ALA A 92 10.38 11.67 0.86
N ASP A 93 9.09 11.89 1.08
CA ASP A 93 8.55 12.81 2.08
C ASP A 93 8.15 12.09 3.38
N PHE A 94 7.96 12.88 4.44
CA PHE A 94 7.48 12.39 5.72
C PHE A 94 6.27 13.21 6.19
N ALA A 95 5.37 12.53 6.90
CA ALA A 95 4.27 13.16 7.62
C ALA A 95 4.18 12.57 9.04
N GLU A 96 3.58 13.34 9.96
CA GLU A 96 3.38 12.91 11.33
C GLU A 96 1.89 12.91 11.69
N ALA A 97 1.47 11.95 12.51
CA ALA A 97 0.10 11.85 12.98
C ALA A 97 0.01 11.17 14.36
N LYS A 98 -0.88 11.66 15.22
CA LYS A 98 -1.15 11.02 16.53
C LYS A 98 -1.94 9.72 16.41
N THR A 99 -2.73 9.57 15.37
CA THR A 99 -3.57 8.39 15.13
C THR A 99 -3.56 8.01 13.67
N LEU A 100 -3.80 6.72 13.40
CA LEU A 100 -3.82 6.16 12.05
C LEU A 100 -5.15 5.45 11.77
N ILE A 101 -5.63 5.56 10.53
CA ILE A 101 -6.67 4.69 9.96
C ILE A 101 -6.07 4.00 8.74
N LEU A 102 -5.83 2.70 8.87
CA LEU A 102 -5.33 1.86 7.78
C LEU A 102 -6.51 1.42 6.92
N ALA A 103 -6.70 2.05 5.76
CA ALA A 103 -7.75 1.77 4.79
C ALA A 103 -7.16 1.26 3.46
N THR A 104 -6.09 0.46 3.57
CA THR A 104 -5.21 0.05 2.47
C THR A 104 -5.84 -0.95 1.50
N GLY A 105 -6.99 -1.52 1.87
CA GLY A 105 -7.61 -2.61 1.12
C GLY A 105 -6.81 -3.91 1.22
N VAL A 106 -7.08 -4.86 0.33
CA VAL A 106 -6.27 -6.08 0.19
C VAL A 106 -5.34 -5.90 -0.98
N ALA A 107 -4.05 -6.04 -0.73
CA ALA A 107 -3.08 -6.19 -1.81
C ALA A 107 -3.39 -7.49 -2.58
N PRO A 108 -3.51 -7.47 -3.91
CA PRO A 108 -3.47 -8.71 -4.66
C PRO A 108 -2.12 -9.37 -4.38
N GLY A 109 -2.16 -10.60 -3.88
CA GLY A 109 -1.03 -11.35 -3.35
C GLY A 109 0.18 -11.38 -4.24
N ASN A 110 1.26 -11.74 -3.65
CA ASN A 110 2.59 -12.19 -4.05
C ASN A 110 3.68 -11.48 -3.26
N VAL A 111 3.44 -11.33 -1.96
CA VAL A 111 4.55 -11.08 -1.02
C VAL A 111 5.37 -12.37 -1.00
N LEU A 112 6.67 -12.25 -1.24
CA LEU A 112 7.56 -13.40 -1.19
C LEU A 112 7.77 -13.83 0.27
N PRO A 113 7.87 -15.13 0.55
CA PRO A 113 8.21 -15.60 1.89
C PRO A 113 9.52 -14.94 2.38
N GLY A 114 9.52 -14.42 3.60
CA GLY A 114 10.69 -13.74 4.20
C GLY A 114 10.95 -12.31 3.71
N GLU A 115 10.10 -11.75 2.86
CA GLU A 115 10.27 -10.40 2.30
C GLU A 115 10.28 -9.31 3.39
N ALA A 116 9.40 -9.45 4.39
CA ALA A 116 9.34 -8.53 5.51
C ALA A 116 10.61 -8.56 6.40
N ASP A 117 11.17 -9.75 6.60
CA ASP A 117 12.38 -9.93 7.44
C ASP A 117 13.62 -9.33 6.80
N LEU A 118 13.62 -9.19 5.47
CA LEU A 118 14.73 -8.65 4.68
C LEU A 118 14.54 -7.19 4.27
N LEU A 119 13.46 -6.53 4.71
CA LEU A 119 13.26 -5.11 4.45
C LEU A 119 14.39 -4.27 5.05
N GLY A 120 14.97 -3.36 4.25
CA GLY A 120 16.16 -2.61 4.63
C GLY A 120 17.46 -3.45 4.71
N ARG A 121 17.35 -4.77 4.47
CA ARG A 121 18.48 -5.71 4.48
C ARG A 121 18.68 -6.38 3.12
N GLY A 122 18.32 -5.67 2.07
CA GLY A 122 18.38 -6.12 0.69
C GLY A 122 17.04 -6.10 -0.03
N VAL A 123 15.91 -5.99 0.67
CA VAL A 123 14.58 -5.77 0.08
C VAL A 123 14.18 -4.32 0.28
N SER A 124 13.60 -3.70 -0.75
CA SER A 124 13.03 -2.36 -0.73
C SER A 124 11.70 -2.31 -1.50
N TYR A 125 10.82 -1.39 -1.11
CA TYR A 125 9.55 -1.09 -1.79
C TYR A 125 9.54 0.30 -2.45
N CYS A 126 10.65 1.03 -2.38
CA CYS A 126 10.76 2.40 -2.84
C CYS A 126 12.08 2.60 -3.60
N ALA A 127 12.03 2.74 -4.91
CA ALA A 127 13.23 2.96 -5.72
C ALA A 127 13.90 4.30 -5.41
N THR A 128 13.11 5.36 -5.27
CA THR A 128 13.61 6.71 -5.01
C THR A 128 14.19 6.87 -3.61
N CYS A 129 13.68 6.12 -2.61
CA CYS A 129 14.19 6.16 -1.25
C CYS A 129 15.55 5.45 -1.11
N ASP A 130 15.64 4.23 -1.63
CA ASP A 130 16.75 3.33 -1.35
C ASP A 130 17.66 3.09 -2.55
N GLY A 131 17.27 3.52 -3.75
CA GLY A 131 17.99 3.21 -5.00
C GLY A 131 19.46 3.55 -4.94
N MET A 132 19.83 4.69 -4.37
CA MET A 132 21.22 5.14 -4.26
C MET A 132 22.09 4.22 -3.39
N LEU A 133 21.53 3.44 -2.47
CA LEU A 133 22.26 2.42 -1.68
C LEU A 133 22.75 1.27 -2.56
N TYR A 134 22.17 1.13 -3.75
CA TYR A 134 22.47 0.06 -4.71
C TYR A 134 23.21 0.56 -5.96
N LYS A 135 23.77 1.77 -5.92
CA LYS A 135 24.59 2.30 -6.99
C LYS A 135 25.77 1.35 -7.29
N GLY A 136 25.91 0.99 -8.57
CA GLY A 136 26.94 0.06 -9.05
C GLY A 136 26.78 -1.39 -8.55
N LYS A 137 25.61 -1.78 -8.09
CA LYS A 137 25.30 -3.13 -7.61
C LYS A 137 24.31 -3.85 -8.56
N LYS A 138 24.24 -5.16 -8.41
CA LYS A 138 23.30 -6.02 -9.13
C LYS A 138 21.99 -6.11 -8.36
N ILE A 139 20.86 -5.83 -9.01
CA ILE A 139 19.57 -5.82 -8.37
C ILE A 139 18.51 -6.57 -9.21
N ALA A 140 17.50 -7.07 -8.51
CA ALA A 140 16.26 -7.56 -9.12
C ALA A 140 15.14 -6.57 -8.84
N VAL A 141 14.15 -6.49 -9.76
CA VAL A 141 12.99 -5.64 -9.62
C VAL A 141 11.73 -6.43 -9.96
N ILE A 142 10.72 -6.37 -9.10
CA ILE A 142 9.35 -6.76 -9.42
C ILE A 142 8.59 -5.46 -9.70
N CYS A 143 8.30 -5.22 -10.99
CA CYS A 143 7.48 -4.09 -11.42
C CYS A 143 6.02 -4.55 -11.52
N GLY A 144 5.26 -4.42 -10.45
CA GLY A 144 3.91 -4.98 -10.32
C GLY A 144 2.83 -4.26 -11.13
N ASN A 145 3.09 -3.03 -11.58
CA ASN A 145 2.13 -2.18 -12.29
C ASN A 145 2.88 -1.25 -13.26
N PRO A 146 2.33 -0.92 -14.44
CA PRO A 146 2.93 0.01 -15.40
C PRO A 146 3.35 1.38 -14.82
N ARG A 147 2.66 1.87 -13.81
CA ARG A 147 3.01 3.15 -13.15
C ARG A 147 4.40 3.17 -12.52
N PHE A 148 5.00 2.01 -12.24
CA PHE A 148 6.35 1.88 -11.69
C PHE A 148 7.44 1.71 -12.75
N GLU A 149 7.12 1.73 -14.03
CA GLU A 149 8.11 1.54 -15.11
C GLU A 149 9.20 2.59 -15.10
N HIS A 150 8.86 3.84 -14.76
CA HIS A 150 9.84 4.91 -14.59
C HIS A 150 10.82 4.68 -13.44
N GLU A 151 10.38 3.96 -12.38
CA GLU A 151 11.26 3.58 -11.27
C GLU A 151 12.26 2.48 -11.68
N VAL A 152 11.86 1.57 -12.58
CA VAL A 152 12.79 0.59 -13.17
C VAL A 152 13.86 1.29 -14.00
N GLN A 153 13.48 2.31 -14.79
CA GLN A 153 14.43 3.12 -15.55
C GLN A 153 15.42 3.86 -14.64
N TYR A 154 14.91 4.51 -13.59
CA TYR A 154 15.75 5.17 -12.58
C TYR A 154 16.75 4.21 -11.95
N LEU A 155 16.30 2.99 -11.56
CA LEU A 155 17.19 1.98 -11.00
C LEU A 155 18.24 1.50 -12.04
N ALA A 156 17.90 1.45 -13.31
CA ALA A 156 18.83 1.09 -14.37
C ALA A 156 19.94 2.16 -14.59
N GLU A 157 19.67 3.42 -14.31
CA GLU A 157 20.68 4.50 -14.41
C GLU A 157 21.75 4.40 -13.34
N ILE A 158 21.44 3.80 -12.18
CA ILE A 158 22.33 3.78 -11.02
C ILE A 158 22.97 2.41 -10.73
N ALA A 159 22.28 1.31 -11.06
CA ALA A 159 22.74 -0.05 -10.80
C ALA A 159 23.75 -0.53 -11.86
N GLU A 160 24.59 -1.53 -11.52
CA GLU A 160 25.44 -2.24 -12.48
C GLU A 160 24.61 -3.10 -13.43
N LYS A 161 23.63 -3.84 -12.91
CA LYS A 161 22.74 -4.73 -13.65
C LYS A 161 21.37 -4.78 -12.99
N VAL A 162 20.32 -4.74 -13.79
CA VAL A 162 18.93 -4.85 -13.34
C VAL A 162 18.24 -6.02 -14.03
N TRP A 163 17.81 -7.01 -13.27
CA TRP A 163 16.85 -8.01 -13.72
C TRP A 163 15.47 -7.59 -13.28
N TYR A 164 14.50 -7.52 -14.20
CA TYR A 164 13.16 -7.09 -13.85
C TYR A 164 12.09 -8.06 -14.34
N TYR A 165 11.08 -8.28 -13.48
CA TYR A 165 9.90 -9.07 -13.77
C TYR A 165 8.66 -8.20 -13.77
N MET A 166 7.83 -8.35 -14.81
CA MET A 166 6.54 -7.69 -14.95
C MET A 166 5.44 -8.74 -15.06
N PRO A 167 4.47 -8.81 -14.11
CA PRO A 167 3.37 -9.78 -14.15
C PRO A 167 2.27 -9.44 -15.16
N TYR A 168 2.37 -8.30 -15.83
CA TYR A 168 1.42 -7.83 -16.84
C TYR A 168 1.97 -7.97 -18.26
N LYS A 169 1.06 -7.99 -19.25
CA LYS A 169 1.40 -8.08 -20.67
C LYS A 169 1.84 -6.73 -21.23
N ASN A 170 2.63 -6.77 -22.30
CA ASN A 170 3.06 -5.59 -23.06
C ASN A 170 3.89 -4.57 -22.28
N GLY A 171 4.53 -4.97 -21.18
CA GLY A 171 5.50 -4.13 -20.49
C GLY A 171 6.75 -3.90 -21.36
N PRO A 172 7.37 -2.72 -21.29
CA PRO A 172 8.50 -2.31 -22.13
C PRO A 172 9.75 -3.17 -21.86
N GLU A 173 10.67 -3.11 -22.84
CA GLU A 173 12.06 -3.54 -22.66
C GLU A 173 12.91 -2.28 -22.54
N PHE A 174 13.68 -2.19 -21.46
CA PHE A 174 14.41 -0.95 -21.15
C PHE A 174 15.81 -0.91 -21.78
N GLY A 175 16.34 -2.00 -22.28
CA GLY A 175 17.66 -2.03 -22.90
C GLY A 175 18.84 -1.79 -21.92
N GLY A 176 20.04 -1.59 -22.47
CA GLY A 176 21.23 -1.27 -21.69
C GLY A 176 21.65 -2.42 -20.73
N ASN A 177 21.84 -2.06 -19.46
CA ASN A 177 22.19 -2.98 -18.37
C ASN A 177 21.00 -3.73 -17.77
N THR A 178 19.82 -3.66 -18.41
CA THR A 178 18.59 -4.31 -17.93
C THR A 178 18.35 -5.65 -18.64
N GLU A 179 17.60 -6.52 -17.99
CA GLU A 179 17.17 -7.81 -18.55
C GLU A 179 15.77 -8.16 -18.04
N LYS A 180 14.83 -8.33 -18.98
CA LYS A 180 13.48 -8.74 -18.65
C LYS A 180 13.41 -10.23 -18.37
N LEU A 181 12.91 -10.58 -17.20
CA LEU A 181 12.73 -11.96 -16.80
C LEU A 181 11.44 -12.53 -17.40
N GLY A 182 11.57 -13.66 -18.08
CA GLY A 182 10.43 -14.45 -18.58
C GLY A 182 9.77 -15.30 -17.50
N SER A 183 10.41 -15.42 -16.33
CA SER A 183 9.93 -16.22 -15.19
C SER A 183 9.81 -15.35 -13.94
N ARG A 184 8.77 -15.63 -13.13
CA ARG A 184 8.53 -14.88 -11.90
C ARG A 184 9.57 -15.20 -10.82
N ILE A 185 9.89 -14.22 -9.99
CA ILE A 185 10.64 -14.42 -8.75
C ILE A 185 9.72 -15.11 -7.73
N VAL A 186 10.19 -16.21 -7.12
CA VAL A 186 9.38 -17.05 -6.21
C VAL A 186 9.91 -17.12 -4.79
N SER A 187 11.22 -16.92 -4.59
CA SER A 187 11.80 -16.90 -3.25
C SER A 187 13.02 -16.00 -3.16
N LEU A 188 13.38 -15.68 -1.92
CA LEU A 188 14.55 -14.88 -1.56
C LEU A 188 15.64 -15.79 -1.02
N LEU A 189 16.88 -15.56 -1.45
CA LEU A 189 18.07 -16.20 -0.92
C LEU A 189 18.74 -15.22 0.03
N SER A 190 19.07 -15.66 1.22
CA SER A 190 19.67 -14.80 2.22
C SER A 190 20.74 -15.51 3.04
N GLU A 191 21.76 -14.77 3.44
CA GLU A 191 22.80 -15.21 4.35
C GLU A 191 22.99 -14.16 5.45
N ASN A 192 23.14 -14.59 6.70
CA ASN A 192 23.32 -13.71 7.85
C ASN A 192 22.27 -12.58 7.95
N GLY A 193 21.01 -12.88 7.57
CA GLY A 193 19.90 -11.93 7.60
C GLY A 193 19.99 -10.83 6.54
N ARG A 194 20.74 -11.02 5.46
CA ARG A 194 20.82 -10.13 4.30
C ARG A 194 20.49 -10.88 3.02
N LEU A 195 19.86 -10.20 2.08
CA LEU A 195 19.59 -10.73 0.76
C LEU A 195 20.90 -10.97 0.00
N THR A 196 21.05 -12.16 -0.59
CA THR A 196 22.18 -12.53 -1.45
C THR A 196 21.73 -12.91 -2.85
N GLY A 197 20.44 -13.18 -3.05
CA GLY A 197 19.91 -13.57 -4.34
C GLY A 197 18.40 -13.74 -4.36
N VAL A 198 17.90 -14.11 -5.53
CA VAL A 198 16.49 -14.47 -5.77
C VAL A 198 16.41 -15.74 -6.60
N ALA A 199 15.43 -16.58 -6.33
CA ALA A 199 15.13 -17.76 -7.15
C ALA A 199 13.91 -17.51 -8.02
N LEU A 200 13.97 -18.03 -9.24
CA LEU A 200 12.93 -17.93 -10.26
C LEU A 200 12.10 -19.21 -10.34
N ALA A 201 10.88 -19.12 -10.82
CA ALA A 201 9.98 -20.27 -11.00
C ALA A 201 10.48 -21.30 -12.02
N ASP A 202 11.42 -20.94 -12.89
CA ASP A 202 12.08 -21.84 -13.85
C ASP A 202 13.31 -22.55 -13.28
N GLY A 203 13.59 -22.37 -11.99
CA GLY A 203 14.70 -23.01 -11.28
C GLY A 203 16.03 -22.27 -11.33
N ARG A 204 16.12 -21.14 -12.04
CA ARG A 204 17.33 -20.31 -12.03
C ARG A 204 17.43 -19.52 -10.73
N GLU A 205 18.66 -19.27 -10.32
CA GLU A 205 18.96 -18.35 -9.22
C GLU A 205 19.79 -17.18 -9.75
N LEU A 206 19.51 -15.99 -9.25
CA LEU A 206 20.23 -14.79 -9.59
C LEU A 206 20.88 -14.22 -8.32
N ALA A 207 22.20 -14.09 -8.33
CA ALA A 207 22.94 -13.41 -7.26
C ALA A 207 22.70 -11.91 -7.38
N VAL A 208 22.00 -11.32 -6.41
CA VAL A 208 21.68 -9.89 -6.38
C VAL A 208 21.95 -9.32 -4.99
N ASN A 209 22.30 -8.04 -4.96
CA ASN A 209 22.51 -7.30 -3.73
C ASN A 209 21.21 -6.69 -3.19
N GLY A 210 20.20 -6.56 -4.05
CA GLY A 210 18.90 -6.00 -3.70
C GLY A 210 17.76 -6.49 -4.54
N LEU A 211 16.56 -6.49 -3.95
CA LEU A 211 15.29 -6.68 -4.62
C LEU A 211 14.42 -5.45 -4.38
N PHE A 212 13.99 -4.80 -5.43
CA PHE A 212 12.96 -3.76 -5.39
C PHE A 212 11.62 -4.36 -5.78
N ALA A 213 10.71 -4.45 -4.81
CA ALA A 213 9.37 -5.00 -5.01
C ALA A 213 8.35 -3.86 -5.17
N LEU A 214 8.32 -3.27 -6.36
CA LEU A 214 7.47 -2.11 -6.71
C LEU A 214 6.04 -2.59 -6.98
N ARG A 215 5.17 -2.44 -6.00
CA ARG A 215 3.79 -2.95 -6.00
C ARG A 215 2.82 -1.90 -5.47
N ASP A 216 1.54 -2.04 -5.82
CA ASP A 216 0.47 -1.14 -5.39
C ASP A 216 0.13 -1.24 -3.88
N ALA A 217 0.64 -2.24 -3.20
CA ALA A 217 0.45 -2.40 -1.76
C ALA A 217 1.64 -3.11 -1.10
N ILE A 218 1.98 -2.64 0.06
CA ILE A 218 3.00 -3.18 0.96
C ILE A 218 2.31 -4.18 1.90
N SER A 219 3.02 -5.23 2.33
CA SER A 219 2.44 -6.15 3.31
C SER A 219 2.17 -5.41 4.62
N LEU A 220 1.03 -5.68 5.22
CA LEU A 220 0.55 -4.97 6.41
C LEU A 220 1.52 -5.06 7.59
N GLY A 221 2.12 -6.23 7.81
CA GLY A 221 3.12 -6.42 8.87
C GLY A 221 4.43 -5.67 8.63
N THR A 222 4.71 -5.32 7.36
CA THR A 222 5.88 -4.51 6.99
C THR A 222 5.58 -3.02 7.09
N LEU A 223 4.32 -2.63 6.79
CA LEU A 223 3.89 -1.24 6.85
C LEU A 223 4.00 -0.67 8.28
N LEU A 224 3.59 -1.45 9.28
CA LEU A 224 3.68 -1.08 10.68
C LEU A 224 4.18 -2.26 11.51
N PRO A 225 5.41 -2.21 12.05
CA PRO A 225 5.95 -3.25 12.91
C PRO A 225 5.08 -3.52 14.14
N GLY A 226 4.88 -4.79 14.49
CA GLY A 226 4.09 -5.21 15.65
C GLY A 226 2.58 -5.22 15.43
N LEU A 227 2.09 -4.91 14.22
CA LEU A 227 0.67 -5.01 13.89
C LEU A 227 0.25 -6.48 13.84
N GLU A 228 -0.75 -6.88 14.65
CA GLU A 228 -1.32 -8.22 14.63
C GLU A 228 -2.17 -8.45 13.38
N THR A 229 -1.94 -9.59 12.75
CA THR A 229 -2.70 -10.02 11.57
C THR A 229 -3.29 -11.41 11.77
N GLU A 230 -4.42 -11.66 11.13
CA GLU A 230 -5.00 -12.98 10.95
C GLU A 230 -4.98 -13.34 9.46
N GLY A 231 -4.04 -14.19 9.07
CA GLY A 231 -3.72 -14.42 7.66
C GLY A 231 -3.23 -13.13 6.98
N ALA A 232 -3.94 -12.71 5.93
CA ALA A 232 -3.62 -11.49 5.16
C ALA A 232 -4.37 -10.24 5.66
N HIS A 233 -5.03 -10.30 6.81
CA HIS A 233 -5.89 -9.23 7.30
C HIS A 233 -5.42 -8.69 8.65
N ILE A 234 -5.65 -7.39 8.88
CA ILE A 234 -5.40 -6.75 10.16
C ILE A 234 -6.45 -7.20 11.16
N LYS A 235 -6.02 -7.69 12.31
CA LYS A 235 -6.92 -8.02 13.41
C LYS A 235 -7.42 -6.75 14.08
N VAL A 236 -8.73 -6.60 14.16
CA VAL A 236 -9.39 -5.45 14.78
C VAL A 236 -10.51 -5.90 15.72
N ASP A 237 -10.83 -5.04 16.67
CA ASP A 237 -12.02 -5.19 17.49
C ASP A 237 -13.28 -4.63 16.80
N ARG A 238 -14.42 -4.58 17.52
CA ARG A 238 -15.68 -4.02 16.99
C ARG A 238 -15.62 -2.52 16.73
N GLY A 239 -14.73 -1.80 17.37
CA GLY A 239 -14.45 -0.39 17.17
C GLY A 239 -13.41 -0.13 16.07
N MET A 240 -13.00 -1.18 15.33
CA MET A 240 -11.94 -1.10 14.33
C MET A 240 -10.56 -0.78 14.91
N ALA A 241 -10.35 -0.88 16.23
CA ALA A 241 -9.05 -0.69 16.86
C ALA A 241 -8.18 -1.93 16.67
N THR A 242 -6.90 -1.70 16.37
CA THR A 242 -5.87 -2.74 16.29
C THR A 242 -5.23 -2.99 17.67
N ASN A 243 -4.29 -3.92 17.74
CA ASN A 243 -3.46 -4.12 18.94
C ASN A 243 -2.49 -2.95 19.22
N VAL A 244 -2.25 -2.06 18.25
CA VAL A 244 -1.36 -0.91 18.41
C VAL A 244 -2.19 0.30 18.83
N PRO A 245 -1.93 0.90 20.02
CA PRO A 245 -2.68 2.06 20.50
C PRO A 245 -2.66 3.23 19.52
N GLY A 246 -3.82 3.83 19.26
CA GLY A 246 -3.97 4.93 18.30
C GLY A 246 -4.04 4.50 16.83
N VAL A 247 -3.98 3.19 16.54
CA VAL A 247 -4.07 2.64 15.18
C VAL A 247 -5.37 1.89 15.00
N PHE A 248 -6.10 2.25 13.96
CA PHE A 248 -7.38 1.66 13.54
C PHE A 248 -7.25 1.14 12.11
N ALA A 249 -8.07 0.19 11.72
CA ALA A 249 -8.09 -0.31 10.34
C ALA A 249 -9.52 -0.52 9.85
N ALA A 250 -9.76 -0.35 8.54
CA ALA A 250 -11.10 -0.43 7.97
C ALA A 250 -11.09 -0.88 6.51
N GLY A 251 -12.10 -1.58 6.10
CA GLY A 251 -12.32 -2.06 4.75
C GLY A 251 -11.75 -3.46 4.52
N ASP A 252 -11.37 -3.76 3.27
CA ASP A 252 -10.93 -5.10 2.91
C ASP A 252 -9.70 -5.59 3.68
N CYS A 253 -8.86 -4.69 4.17
CA CYS A 253 -7.68 -5.03 4.96
C CYS A 253 -8.01 -5.68 6.32
N THR A 254 -9.24 -5.56 6.81
CA THR A 254 -9.71 -6.17 8.06
C THR A 254 -10.37 -7.54 7.87
N GLY A 255 -10.59 -7.97 6.62
CA GLY A 255 -11.17 -9.27 6.33
C GLY A 255 -12.38 -9.24 5.39
N ARG A 256 -12.93 -10.44 5.17
CA ARG A 256 -14.13 -10.65 4.34
C ARG A 256 -15.42 -10.26 5.10
N PRO A 257 -16.51 -9.98 4.37
CA PRO A 257 -16.63 -9.94 2.91
C PRO A 257 -16.02 -8.66 2.31
N TYR A 258 -15.45 -8.78 1.09
CA TYR A 258 -14.91 -7.61 0.36
C TYR A 258 -16.04 -6.88 -0.34
N GLN A 259 -16.69 -5.98 0.37
CA GLN A 259 -17.88 -5.27 -0.06
C GLN A 259 -17.74 -3.77 0.18
N TYR A 260 -18.21 -2.96 -0.77
CA TYR A 260 -18.14 -1.51 -0.66
C TYR A 260 -18.92 -0.98 0.56
N ALA A 261 -20.12 -1.53 0.81
CA ALA A 261 -20.93 -1.14 1.96
C ALA A 261 -20.25 -1.48 3.30
N LYS A 262 -19.60 -2.65 3.41
CA LYS A 262 -18.78 -3.01 4.59
C LYS A 262 -17.64 -2.01 4.77
N ALA A 263 -16.88 -1.74 3.71
CA ALA A 263 -15.75 -0.82 3.75
C ALA A 263 -16.16 0.58 4.20
N VAL A 264 -17.27 1.10 3.68
CA VAL A 264 -17.84 2.39 4.12
C VAL A 264 -18.25 2.35 5.59
N GLY A 265 -18.95 1.31 6.03
CA GLY A 265 -19.37 1.14 7.42
C GLY A 265 -18.21 1.06 8.40
N GLU A 266 -17.18 0.29 8.06
CA GLU A 266 -15.98 0.19 8.90
C GLU A 266 -15.17 1.50 8.93
N GLY A 267 -15.07 2.22 7.80
CA GLY A 267 -14.44 3.53 7.75
C GLY A 267 -15.14 4.56 8.64
N ASN A 268 -16.49 4.53 8.67
CA ASN A 268 -17.28 5.32 9.60
C ASN A 268 -16.96 4.97 11.05
N THR A 269 -16.99 3.67 11.40
CA THR A 269 -16.68 3.19 12.76
C THR A 269 -15.28 3.59 13.20
N ALA A 270 -14.27 3.38 12.35
CA ALA A 270 -12.89 3.76 12.64
C ALA A 270 -12.73 5.25 12.91
N ALA A 271 -13.39 6.10 12.14
CA ALA A 271 -13.35 7.55 12.34
C ALA A 271 -13.94 7.95 13.70
N HIS A 272 -15.10 7.39 14.08
CA HIS A 272 -15.70 7.66 15.39
C HIS A 272 -14.82 7.16 16.54
N SER A 273 -14.21 5.98 16.40
CA SER A 273 -13.29 5.45 17.41
C SER A 273 -12.02 6.30 17.55
N VAL A 274 -11.50 6.85 16.46
CA VAL A 274 -10.41 7.85 16.50
C VAL A 274 -10.83 9.11 17.24
N ILE A 275 -12.05 9.63 16.99
CA ILE A 275 -12.57 10.83 17.67
C ILE A 275 -12.66 10.60 19.18
N GLU A 276 -13.19 9.45 19.58
CA GLU A 276 -13.29 9.07 20.99
C GLU A 276 -11.91 8.88 21.64
N TRP A 277 -10.98 8.27 20.91
CA TRP A 277 -9.62 8.05 21.38
C TRP A 277 -8.90 9.37 21.62
N LEU A 278 -8.98 10.32 20.66
CA LEU A 278 -8.38 11.64 20.77
C LEU A 278 -9.01 12.50 21.89
N ALA A 279 -10.26 12.26 22.25
CA ALA A 279 -10.92 12.98 23.34
C ALA A 279 -10.46 12.53 24.73
N LYS A 280 -9.79 11.38 24.84
CA LYS A 280 -9.28 10.80 26.09
C LYS A 280 -7.80 11.10 26.33
N GLN A 281 -7.12 11.75 25.35
CA GLN A 281 -5.72 12.18 25.44
C GLN A 281 -5.63 13.64 25.93
#